data_68fbfb1af9294b098ad9c240d4941c00
#
_entry.id   68fbfb1af9294b098ad9c240d4941c00
#
_cell.length_a   1.000
_cell.length_b   1.000
_cell.length_c   1.000
_cell.angle_alpha   90.00
_cell.angle_beta   90.00
_cell.angle_gamma   90.00
#
_symmetry.space_group_name_H-M   'P 1'
#
loop_
_entity.id
_entity.type
_entity.pdbx_description
1 polymer ?
#
loop_
_entity_poly.entity_id
_entity_poly.type
_entity_poly.pdbx_seq_one_letter_code
_entity_poly.pdbx_strand_id
1 'polypeptide(L)'
;PEQGQVLLNGRDLAQDNIRRRAQHIGYVMQNPNQMISKTMIFEEVALALQGSDMTQEQIRQRVEDTLKVCGLYPFRNWPISALSFGQKKRVTIASVLVQQPELIILDEPTAGQDFRHYTDIMEFLRGLNEQGVTVVMITHDMHLMLEYTPRALVFCDGQLIADRSAAAVLCDPE
;
A
#
# COMPACT_ATOMS: atom_id res chain seq x y z
N PRO A 1 -7.39 -4.19 19.36
CA PRO A 1 -6.34 -4.54 20.31
C PRO A 1 -6.98 -5.15 21.58
N GLU A 2 -6.27 -6.02 22.26
CA GLU A 2 -6.72 -6.56 23.56
C GLU A 2 -6.67 -5.49 24.65
N GLN A 3 -5.74 -4.54 24.51
CA GLN A 3 -5.60 -3.36 25.37
C GLN A 3 -5.16 -2.16 24.52
N GLY A 4 -5.46 -0.95 25.02
CA GLY A 4 -5.12 0.30 24.35
C GLY A 4 -6.09 0.70 23.26
N GLN A 5 -5.72 1.73 22.48
CA GLN A 5 -6.51 2.33 21.42
C GLN A 5 -5.68 2.43 20.14
N VAL A 6 -6.34 2.32 18.98
CA VAL A 6 -5.74 2.63 17.70
C VAL A 6 -6.44 3.87 17.15
N LEU A 7 -5.70 4.96 17.09
CA LEU A 7 -6.20 6.25 16.65
C LEU A 7 -5.68 6.61 15.27
N LEU A 8 -6.55 7.03 14.37
CA LEU A 8 -6.21 7.67 13.11
C LEU A 8 -6.74 9.10 13.12
N ASN A 9 -5.85 10.10 13.04
CA ASN A 9 -6.21 11.51 13.12
C ASN A 9 -7.08 11.85 14.36
N GLY A 10 -6.78 11.24 15.52
CA GLY A 10 -7.53 11.41 16.77
C GLY A 10 -8.82 10.62 16.89
N ARG A 11 -9.23 9.89 15.86
CA ARG A 11 -10.44 9.05 15.87
C ARG A 11 -10.08 7.61 16.22
N ASP A 12 -10.82 7.03 17.16
CA ASP A 12 -10.65 5.63 17.56
C ASP A 12 -11.24 4.68 16.51
N LEU A 13 -10.37 3.86 15.90
CA LEU A 13 -10.76 2.88 14.90
C LEU A 13 -11.57 1.70 15.44
N ALA A 14 -11.60 1.51 16.77
CA ALA A 14 -12.43 0.46 17.39
C ALA A 14 -13.93 0.67 17.12
N GLN A 15 -14.35 1.91 16.91
CA GLN A 15 -15.74 2.29 16.63
C GLN A 15 -16.14 2.06 15.15
N ASP A 16 -15.16 1.79 14.28
CA ASP A 16 -15.40 1.59 12.86
C ASP A 16 -15.56 0.12 12.51
N ASN A 17 -16.51 -0.18 11.64
CA ASN A 17 -16.58 -1.47 10.99
C ASN A 17 -15.44 -1.63 9.94
N ILE A 18 -15.23 -2.85 9.46
CA ILE A 18 -14.16 -3.18 8.49
C ILE A 18 -14.25 -2.29 7.24
N ARG A 19 -15.46 -2.06 6.71
CA ARG A 19 -15.66 -1.24 5.51
C ARG A 19 -15.21 0.21 5.71
N ARG A 20 -15.53 0.81 6.87
CA ARG A 20 -15.10 2.18 7.19
C ARG A 20 -13.59 2.25 7.38
N ARG A 21 -12.98 1.27 8.06
CA ARG A 21 -11.52 1.21 8.20
C ARG A 21 -10.82 1.13 6.86
N ALA A 22 -11.35 0.31 5.93
CA ALA A 22 -10.79 0.15 4.58
C ALA A 22 -10.85 1.42 3.72
N GLN A 23 -11.76 2.36 4.02
CA GLN A 23 -11.81 3.67 3.37
C GLN A 23 -10.66 4.61 3.79
N HIS A 24 -10.09 4.41 4.99
CA HIS A 24 -9.04 5.26 5.55
C HIS A 24 -7.67 4.60 5.52
N ILE A 25 -7.64 3.27 5.67
CA ILE A 25 -6.40 2.50 5.75
C ILE A 25 -6.42 1.43 4.67
N GLY A 26 -5.45 1.52 3.77
CA GLY A 26 -5.16 0.48 2.80
C GLY A 26 -4.13 -0.51 3.32
N TYR A 27 -4.34 -1.80 3.10
CA TYR A 27 -3.35 -2.83 3.42
C TYR A 27 -3.00 -3.65 2.18
N VAL A 28 -1.72 -3.76 1.89
CA VAL A 28 -1.18 -4.50 0.74
C VAL A 28 -0.32 -5.64 1.24
N MET A 29 -0.75 -6.87 0.98
CA MET A 29 -0.06 -8.09 1.40
C MET A 29 1.24 -8.32 0.60
N GLN A 30 2.15 -9.10 1.17
CA GLN A 30 3.40 -9.48 0.55
C GLN A 30 3.21 -10.14 -0.83
N ASN A 31 2.33 -11.14 -0.91
CA ASN A 31 2.05 -11.84 -2.16
C ASN A 31 0.81 -11.27 -2.87
N PRO A 32 0.95 -10.62 -4.04
CA PRO A 32 -0.18 -10.02 -4.74
C PRO A 32 -1.24 -11.04 -5.16
N ASN A 33 -0.86 -12.30 -5.40
CA ASN A 33 -1.83 -13.33 -5.82
C ASN A 33 -2.84 -13.69 -4.71
N GLN A 34 -2.57 -13.36 -3.45
CA GLN A 34 -3.52 -13.55 -2.33
C GLN A 34 -4.60 -12.46 -2.26
N MET A 35 -4.37 -11.33 -2.91
CA MET A 35 -5.30 -10.20 -2.93
C MET A 35 -6.15 -10.18 -4.20
N ILE A 36 -5.59 -10.64 -5.33
CA ILE A 36 -6.23 -10.59 -6.65
C ILE A 36 -7.34 -11.62 -6.72
N SER A 37 -8.56 -11.16 -7.02
CA SER A 37 -9.78 -11.97 -7.10
C SER A 37 -10.44 -11.96 -8.48
N LYS A 38 -10.14 -10.96 -9.31
CA LYS A 38 -10.68 -10.82 -10.67
C LYS A 38 -9.65 -11.21 -11.73
N THR A 39 -10.12 -11.46 -12.93
CA THR A 39 -9.27 -11.83 -14.07
C THR A 39 -8.75 -10.61 -14.83
N MET A 40 -9.49 -9.49 -14.80
CA MET A 40 -9.18 -8.27 -15.55
C MET A 40 -8.73 -7.16 -14.60
N ILE A 41 -7.76 -6.37 -15.03
CA ILE A 41 -7.17 -5.27 -14.23
C ILE A 41 -8.23 -4.26 -13.80
N PHE A 42 -9.05 -3.79 -14.76
CA PHE A 42 -10.08 -2.80 -14.49
C PHE A 42 -11.09 -3.31 -13.44
N GLU A 43 -11.54 -4.55 -13.59
CA GLU A 43 -12.51 -5.17 -12.68
C GLU A 43 -11.97 -5.35 -11.26
N GLU A 44 -10.69 -5.72 -11.15
CA GLU A 44 -10.02 -5.86 -9.85
C GLU A 44 -9.97 -4.53 -9.10
N VAL A 45 -9.57 -3.46 -9.79
CA VAL A 45 -9.48 -2.12 -9.15
C VAL A 45 -10.88 -1.56 -8.86
N ALA A 46 -11.86 -1.78 -9.76
CA ALA A 46 -13.23 -1.33 -9.55
C ALA A 46 -13.96 -2.05 -8.41
N LEU A 47 -13.49 -3.25 -8.03
CA LEU A 47 -14.12 -4.08 -6.99
C LEU A 47 -14.26 -3.33 -5.66
N ALA A 48 -13.25 -2.56 -5.29
CA ALA A 48 -13.23 -1.79 -4.04
C ALA A 48 -14.30 -0.68 -3.98
N LEU A 49 -14.83 -0.26 -5.13
CA LEU A 49 -15.88 0.76 -5.23
C LEU A 49 -17.29 0.18 -5.32
N GLN A 50 -17.44 -1.16 -5.29
CA GLN A 50 -18.75 -1.79 -5.33
C GLN A 50 -19.58 -1.43 -4.09
N GLY A 51 -20.85 -1.03 -4.34
CA GLY A 51 -21.75 -0.58 -3.28
C GLY A 51 -21.42 0.81 -2.71
N SER A 52 -20.63 1.61 -3.41
CA SER A 52 -20.56 3.07 -3.19
C SER A 52 -21.75 3.76 -3.90
N ASP A 53 -22.03 5.01 -3.49
CA ASP A 53 -23.07 5.84 -4.11
C ASP A 53 -22.64 6.47 -5.45
N MET A 54 -21.49 6.03 -6.00
CA MET A 54 -20.92 6.54 -7.25
C MET A 54 -21.67 5.98 -8.47
N THR A 55 -21.86 6.83 -9.48
CA THR A 55 -22.35 6.39 -10.79
C THR A 55 -21.29 5.53 -11.50
N GLN A 56 -21.71 4.72 -12.49
CA GLN A 56 -20.79 3.90 -13.29
C GLN A 56 -19.71 4.75 -13.98
N GLU A 57 -20.05 5.95 -14.42
CA GLU A 57 -19.10 6.86 -15.06
C GLU A 57 -18.08 7.41 -14.03
N GLN A 58 -18.53 7.73 -12.82
CA GLN A 58 -17.63 8.17 -11.74
C GLN A 58 -16.68 7.04 -11.30
N ILE A 59 -17.19 5.80 -11.22
CA ILE A 59 -16.35 4.61 -10.93
C ILE A 59 -15.30 4.45 -12.02
N ARG A 60 -15.72 4.50 -13.29
CA ARG A 60 -14.82 4.39 -14.44
C ARG A 60 -13.71 5.43 -14.39
N GLN A 61 -14.07 6.70 -14.22
CA GLN A 61 -13.12 7.80 -14.16
C GLN A 61 -12.12 7.61 -13.00
N ARG A 62 -12.64 7.27 -11.81
CA ARG A 62 -11.83 7.01 -10.61
C ARG A 62 -10.82 5.87 -10.82
N VAL A 63 -11.25 4.76 -11.41
CA VAL A 63 -10.39 3.61 -11.72
C VAL A 63 -9.33 4.00 -12.76
N GLU A 64 -9.71 4.68 -13.84
CA GLU A 64 -8.76 5.10 -14.87
C GLU A 64 -7.70 6.07 -14.33
N ASP A 65 -8.08 7.01 -13.49
CA ASP A 65 -7.14 7.95 -12.87
C ASP A 65 -6.19 7.25 -11.89
N THR A 66 -6.71 6.31 -11.10
CA THR A 66 -5.86 5.47 -10.23
C THR A 66 -4.88 4.61 -11.05
N LEU A 67 -5.33 4.01 -12.15
CA LEU A 67 -4.47 3.24 -13.04
C LEU A 67 -3.39 4.11 -13.72
N LYS A 68 -3.66 5.38 -14.02
CA LYS A 68 -2.65 6.33 -14.52
C LYS A 68 -1.57 6.58 -13.48
N VAL A 69 -1.95 6.86 -12.23
CA VAL A 69 -1.02 7.05 -11.10
C VAL A 69 -0.15 5.81 -10.91
N CYS A 70 -0.72 4.61 -11.00
CA CYS A 70 0.00 3.34 -10.84
C CYS A 70 0.81 2.92 -12.09
N GLY A 71 0.78 3.68 -13.19
CA GLY A 71 1.45 3.34 -14.46
C GLY A 71 0.85 2.12 -15.16
N LEU A 72 -0.41 1.80 -14.87
CA LEU A 72 -1.12 0.62 -15.41
C LEU A 72 -2.18 0.98 -16.46
N TYR A 73 -2.43 2.25 -16.72
CA TYR A 73 -3.47 2.67 -17.66
C TYR A 73 -3.37 2.07 -19.07
N PRO A 74 -2.17 1.88 -19.68
CA PRO A 74 -2.05 1.22 -20.97
C PRO A 74 -2.54 -0.24 -20.96
N PHE A 75 -2.52 -0.88 -19.79
CA PHE A 75 -2.86 -2.30 -19.58
C PHE A 75 -4.28 -2.50 -19.01
N ARG A 76 -5.08 -1.43 -18.84
CA ARG A 76 -6.37 -1.46 -18.14
C ARG A 76 -7.35 -2.54 -18.60
N ASN A 77 -7.29 -2.91 -19.88
CA ASN A 77 -8.13 -3.94 -20.49
C ASN A 77 -7.43 -5.32 -20.62
N TRP A 78 -6.28 -5.48 -19.97
CA TRP A 78 -5.53 -6.72 -20.03
C TRP A 78 -5.93 -7.68 -18.91
N PRO A 79 -5.78 -8.99 -19.15
CA PRO A 79 -5.90 -9.97 -18.09
C PRO A 79 -4.70 -9.87 -17.14
N ILE A 80 -4.96 -10.04 -15.85
CA ILE A 80 -3.92 -9.95 -14.80
C ILE A 80 -2.87 -11.07 -14.96
N SER A 81 -3.26 -12.20 -15.55
CA SER A 81 -2.35 -13.30 -15.84
C SER A 81 -1.20 -12.94 -16.79
N ALA A 82 -1.38 -11.91 -17.62
CA ALA A 82 -0.35 -11.44 -18.56
C ALA A 82 0.67 -10.48 -17.92
N LEU A 83 0.47 -10.11 -16.65
CA LEU A 83 1.33 -9.16 -15.96
C LEU A 83 2.54 -9.82 -15.29
N SER A 84 3.66 -9.10 -15.24
CA SER A 84 4.80 -9.44 -14.39
C SER A 84 4.42 -9.37 -12.90
N PHE A 85 5.24 -9.95 -12.03
CA PHE A 85 5.01 -9.90 -10.58
C PHE A 85 4.96 -8.45 -10.06
N GLY A 86 5.89 -7.59 -10.48
CA GLY A 86 5.91 -6.17 -10.11
C GLY A 86 4.66 -5.41 -10.59
N GLN A 87 4.17 -5.70 -11.80
CA GLN A 87 2.92 -5.13 -12.30
C GLN A 87 1.72 -5.62 -11.49
N LYS A 88 1.66 -6.91 -11.11
CA LYS A 88 0.62 -7.44 -10.21
C LYS A 88 0.65 -6.75 -8.85
N LYS A 89 1.85 -6.47 -8.29
CA LYS A 89 1.99 -5.68 -7.06
C LYS A 89 1.40 -4.29 -7.22
N ARG A 90 1.64 -3.61 -8.35
CA ARG A 90 1.01 -2.31 -8.63
C ARG A 90 -0.51 -2.41 -8.78
N VAL A 91 -1.05 -3.53 -9.31
CA VAL A 91 -2.51 -3.76 -9.34
C VAL A 91 -3.07 -3.84 -7.93
N THR A 92 -2.45 -4.58 -7.02
CA THR A 92 -2.92 -4.66 -5.62
C THR A 92 -2.83 -3.31 -4.90
N ILE A 93 -1.82 -2.51 -5.19
CA ILE A 93 -1.74 -1.13 -4.68
C ILE A 93 -2.87 -0.27 -5.27
N ALA A 94 -3.14 -0.39 -6.58
CA ALA A 94 -4.23 0.34 -7.24
C ALA A 94 -5.61 -0.03 -6.67
N SER A 95 -5.85 -1.32 -6.37
CA SER A 95 -7.12 -1.81 -5.77
C SER A 95 -7.39 -1.20 -4.39
N VAL A 96 -6.34 -0.84 -3.67
CA VAL A 96 -6.42 -0.16 -2.39
C VAL A 96 -6.51 1.36 -2.57
N LEU A 97 -5.65 1.93 -3.43
CA LEU A 97 -5.50 3.36 -3.65
C LEU A 97 -6.76 4.00 -4.26
N VAL A 98 -7.56 3.25 -5.02
CA VAL A 98 -8.80 3.71 -5.65
C VAL A 98 -9.84 4.22 -4.63
N GLN A 99 -9.75 3.78 -3.38
CA GLN A 99 -10.57 4.28 -2.27
C GLN A 99 -10.04 5.61 -1.68
N GLN A 100 -8.88 6.08 -2.12
CA GLN A 100 -8.19 7.29 -1.61
C GLN A 100 -7.92 7.22 -0.09
N PRO A 101 -7.28 6.16 0.40
CA PRO A 101 -6.97 6.04 1.82
C PRO A 101 -5.96 7.12 2.25
N GLU A 102 -6.02 7.52 3.52
CA GLU A 102 -5.08 8.45 4.14
C GLU A 102 -3.74 7.77 4.46
N LEU A 103 -3.81 6.46 4.70
CA LEU A 103 -2.67 5.62 5.07
C LEU A 103 -2.67 4.33 4.25
N ILE A 104 -1.50 3.97 3.70
CA ILE A 104 -1.27 2.66 3.09
C ILE A 104 -0.20 1.92 3.88
N ILE A 105 -0.49 0.69 4.27
CA ILE A 105 0.43 -0.24 4.91
C ILE A 105 0.82 -1.29 3.89
N LEU A 106 2.11 -1.46 3.63
CA LEU A 106 2.63 -2.47 2.71
C LEU A 106 3.47 -3.48 3.49
N ASP A 107 3.14 -4.75 3.32
CA ASP A 107 3.87 -5.85 3.90
C ASP A 107 4.88 -6.38 2.88
N GLU A 108 6.17 -6.26 3.20
CA GLU A 108 7.30 -6.67 2.36
C GLU A 108 7.13 -6.25 0.88
N PRO A 109 7.04 -4.96 0.56
CA PRO A 109 6.66 -4.51 -0.79
C PRO A 109 7.66 -4.93 -1.87
N THR A 110 8.91 -5.20 -1.52
CA THR A 110 10.01 -5.53 -2.42
C THR A 110 10.44 -6.99 -2.38
N ALA A 111 9.81 -7.81 -1.54
CA ALA A 111 10.17 -9.21 -1.40
C ALA A 111 10.11 -9.98 -2.73
N GLY A 112 11.18 -10.74 -3.04
CA GLY A 112 11.27 -11.56 -4.25
C GLY A 112 11.46 -10.78 -5.55
N GLN A 113 11.83 -9.50 -5.48
CA GLN A 113 12.11 -8.65 -6.63
C GLN A 113 13.63 -8.57 -6.90
N ASP A 114 14.00 -8.43 -8.17
CA ASP A 114 15.34 -8.00 -8.52
C ASP A 114 15.53 -6.49 -8.25
N PHE A 115 16.77 -6.03 -8.26
CA PHE A 115 17.13 -4.65 -7.91
C PHE A 115 16.40 -3.60 -8.76
N ARG A 116 16.17 -3.87 -10.05
CA ARG A 116 15.48 -2.92 -10.94
C ARG A 116 14.00 -2.77 -10.57
N HIS A 117 13.31 -3.89 -10.36
CA HIS A 117 11.90 -3.87 -9.96
C HIS A 117 11.71 -3.33 -8.54
N TYR A 118 12.69 -3.58 -7.66
CA TYR A 118 12.78 -2.97 -6.34
C TYR A 118 12.74 -1.44 -6.44
N THR A 119 13.66 -0.84 -7.20
CA THR A 119 13.74 0.61 -7.38
C THR A 119 12.45 1.18 -7.96
N ASP A 120 11.89 0.53 -8.99
CA ASP A 120 10.64 0.96 -9.62
C ASP A 120 9.44 1.01 -8.64
N ILE A 121 9.35 0.06 -7.71
CA ILE A 121 8.31 0.04 -6.68
C ILE A 121 8.56 1.14 -5.66
N MET A 122 9.79 1.33 -5.20
CA MET A 122 10.11 2.32 -4.18
C MET A 122 9.93 3.75 -4.67
N GLU A 123 10.37 4.06 -5.90
CA GLU A 123 10.13 5.36 -6.53
C GLU A 123 8.63 5.63 -6.71
N PHE A 124 7.87 4.62 -7.07
CA PHE A 124 6.41 4.74 -7.15
C PHE A 124 5.79 5.06 -5.77
N LEU A 125 6.20 4.37 -4.70
CA LEU A 125 5.70 4.63 -3.34
C LEU A 125 6.11 6.02 -2.83
N ARG A 126 7.33 6.47 -3.16
CA ARG A 126 7.78 7.83 -2.87
C ARG A 126 6.88 8.86 -3.55
N GLY A 127 6.56 8.67 -4.83
CA GLY A 127 5.64 9.55 -5.55
C GLY A 127 4.23 9.60 -4.95
N LEU A 128 3.70 8.51 -4.39
CA LEU A 128 2.45 8.52 -3.65
C LEU A 128 2.55 9.33 -2.35
N ASN A 129 3.66 9.20 -1.62
CA ASN A 129 3.88 9.97 -0.40
C ASN A 129 4.00 11.47 -0.68
N GLU A 130 4.68 11.87 -1.73
CA GLU A 130 4.77 13.26 -2.19
C GLU A 130 3.40 13.86 -2.56
N GLN A 131 2.44 13.02 -2.97
CA GLN A 131 1.04 13.39 -3.21
C GLN A 131 0.19 13.42 -1.92
N GLY A 132 0.78 13.20 -0.76
CA GLY A 132 0.12 13.32 0.55
C GLY A 132 -0.40 12.00 1.14
N VAL A 133 -0.18 10.85 0.50
CA VAL A 133 -0.53 9.55 1.06
C VAL A 133 0.52 9.16 2.11
N THR A 134 0.10 8.85 3.33
CA THR A 134 1.01 8.29 4.33
C THR A 134 1.34 6.84 3.97
N VAL A 135 2.63 6.53 3.84
CA VAL A 135 3.11 5.19 3.51
C VAL A 135 3.83 4.57 4.70
N VAL A 136 3.37 3.41 5.16
CA VAL A 136 4.02 2.58 6.17
C VAL A 136 4.45 1.28 5.52
N MET A 137 5.71 0.90 5.68
CA MET A 137 6.25 -0.36 5.18
C MET A 137 6.67 -1.25 6.33
N ILE A 138 6.26 -2.51 6.28
CA ILE A 138 6.77 -3.57 7.16
C ILE A 138 7.83 -4.28 6.35
N THR A 139 9.08 -4.26 6.82
CA THR A 139 10.19 -4.86 6.08
C THR A 139 11.33 -5.26 7.02
N HIS A 140 12.13 -6.22 6.58
CA HIS A 140 13.41 -6.57 7.19
C HIS A 140 14.60 -6.11 6.33
N ASP A 141 14.35 -5.38 5.24
CA ASP A 141 15.38 -4.87 4.34
C ASP A 141 15.95 -3.54 4.87
N MET A 142 17.16 -3.62 5.41
CA MET A 142 17.88 -2.47 5.98
C MET A 142 18.28 -1.45 4.92
N HIS A 143 18.58 -1.87 3.68
CA HIS A 143 18.90 -0.93 2.59
C HIS A 143 17.68 -0.10 2.22
N LEU A 144 16.52 -0.74 2.08
CA LEU A 144 15.25 -0.06 1.85
C LEU A 144 14.97 0.99 2.92
N MET A 145 15.14 0.59 4.18
CA MET A 145 14.90 1.48 5.31
C MET A 145 15.81 2.72 5.25
N LEU A 146 17.10 2.54 4.97
CA LEU A 146 18.06 3.65 4.89
C LEU A 146 17.81 4.62 3.74
N GLU A 147 17.47 4.07 2.58
CA GLU A 147 17.40 4.83 1.33
C GLU A 147 16.07 5.59 1.20
N TYR A 148 14.96 4.99 1.66
CA TYR A 148 13.62 5.49 1.35
C TYR A 148 12.81 5.95 2.56
N THR A 149 13.24 5.69 3.81
CA THR A 149 12.42 6.04 4.96
C THR A 149 13.09 7.07 5.88
N PRO A 150 12.39 8.18 6.18
CA PRO A 150 12.91 9.18 7.12
C PRO A 150 12.79 8.73 8.58
N ARG A 151 11.88 7.80 8.89
CA ARG A 151 11.55 7.32 10.25
C ARG A 151 11.42 5.81 10.25
N ALA A 152 11.97 5.16 11.25
CA ALA A 152 11.87 3.73 11.47
C ALA A 152 11.38 3.42 12.88
N LEU A 153 10.50 2.43 12.97
CA LEU A 153 10.00 1.85 14.20
C LEU A 153 10.56 0.43 14.30
N VAL A 154 11.25 0.12 15.38
CA VAL A 154 11.82 -1.22 15.60
C VAL A 154 11.06 -1.90 16.72
N PHE A 155 10.56 -3.10 16.43
CA PHE A 155 9.86 -3.94 17.40
C PHE A 155 10.66 -5.20 17.71
N CYS A 156 10.76 -5.54 18.98
CA CYS A 156 11.33 -6.80 19.46
C CYS A 156 10.48 -7.32 20.62
N ASP A 157 10.15 -8.62 20.60
CA ASP A 157 9.34 -9.28 21.63
C ASP A 157 8.02 -8.53 21.97
N GLY A 158 7.37 -7.96 20.95
CA GLY A 158 6.13 -7.23 21.09
C GLY A 158 6.26 -5.83 21.71
N GLN A 159 7.48 -5.34 21.91
CA GLN A 159 7.77 -3.99 22.41
C GLN A 159 8.38 -3.11 21.34
N LEU A 160 8.01 -1.83 21.36
CA LEU A 160 8.66 -0.81 20.55
C LEU A 160 10.01 -0.43 21.23
N ILE A 161 11.10 -0.84 20.62
CA ILE A 161 12.47 -0.58 21.17
C ILE A 161 13.14 0.65 20.58
N ALA A 162 12.74 1.08 19.37
CA ALA A 162 13.23 2.32 18.77
C ALA A 162 12.17 3.01 17.92
N ASP A 163 12.17 4.35 17.95
CA ASP A 163 11.36 5.24 17.11
C ASP A 163 12.25 6.45 16.79
N ARG A 164 12.96 6.38 15.66
CA ARG A 164 13.93 7.42 15.24
C ARG A 164 14.23 7.33 13.75
N SER A 165 15.16 8.12 13.25
CA SER A 165 15.55 8.02 11.84
C SER A 165 16.20 6.67 11.54
N ALA A 166 16.02 6.17 10.32
CA ALA A 166 16.59 4.89 9.88
C ALA A 166 18.13 4.84 10.09
N ALA A 167 18.82 5.94 9.77
CA ALA A 167 20.26 6.04 10.00
C ALA A 167 20.63 5.94 11.49
N ALA A 168 19.85 6.57 12.38
CA ALA A 168 20.10 6.49 13.83
C ALA A 168 19.86 5.09 14.39
N VAL A 169 18.86 4.35 13.84
CA VAL A 169 18.61 2.94 14.24
C VAL A 169 19.79 2.05 13.89
N LEU A 170 20.38 2.21 12.69
CA LEU A 170 21.43 1.31 12.21
C LEU A 170 22.84 1.68 12.71
N CYS A 171 23.02 2.92 13.21
CA CYS A 171 24.28 3.35 13.80
C CYS A 171 24.33 3.14 15.33
N ASP A 172 23.26 2.64 15.94
CA ASP A 172 23.21 2.37 17.38
C ASP A 172 23.90 1.03 17.69
N PRO A 173 24.97 1.02 18.49
CA PRO A 173 25.71 -0.21 18.81
C PRO A 173 25.06 -1.07 19.90
N GLU A 174 23.88 -0.68 20.47
CA GLU A 174 23.21 -1.41 21.56
C GLU A 174 21.99 -2.21 21.08
#